data_06a52141bdcf8aecfc83e204571ee870
#
_entry.id   06a52141bdcf8aecfc83e204571ee870
#
_cell.length_a   1.000
_cell.length_b   1.000
_cell.length_c   1.000
_cell.angle_alpha   90.00
_cell.angle_beta   90.00
_cell.angle_gamma   90.00
#
_symmetry.space_group_name_H-M   'P 1'
#
loop_
_entity.id
_entity.type
_entity.pdbx_description
1 polymer ?
#
loop_
_entity_poly.entity_id
_entity_poly.type
_entity_poly.pdbx_seq_one_letter_code
_entity_poly.pdbx_strand_id
1 'polypeptide(L)'
;MAFRDMTSDWRLQYGYPALAKLPGRLPWKLAPRLGRDPAAIRRATADYLVMRFGEVFPGVDETQRRQWAAAHMDMLALELMDSAAVSRIGTTGGPSIELTGWEHAQSLVDGGRGFIVVLTHFDRLLTAPIALARKGLAMNALTMPVLDNPELSPAHRRFLMRKIKTFTQVI
;
A
#
# COMPACT_ATOMS: atom_id res chain seq x y z
N MET A 1 -1.46 -17.65 -0.06
CA MET A 1 -0.36 -17.18 -0.94
C MET A 1 0.63 -16.44 -0.05
N ALA A 2 1.87 -16.89 0.05
CA ALA A 2 2.82 -16.29 0.99
C ALA A 2 3.20 -14.89 0.51
N PHE A 3 3.30 -13.92 1.41
CA PHE A 3 3.72 -12.54 1.13
C PHE A 3 5.08 -12.48 0.40
N ARG A 4 5.88 -13.54 0.53
CA ARG A 4 7.17 -13.74 -0.12
C ARG A 4 7.06 -13.78 -1.66
N ASP A 5 5.90 -14.16 -2.19
CA ASP A 5 5.66 -14.31 -3.64
C ASP A 5 5.31 -13.00 -4.33
N MET A 6 5.10 -11.91 -3.58
CA MET A 6 4.64 -10.63 -4.12
C MET A 6 5.77 -9.74 -4.64
N THR A 7 6.98 -9.88 -4.09
CA THR A 7 8.14 -9.12 -4.56
C THR A 7 9.45 -9.76 -4.09
N SER A 8 10.53 -9.49 -4.82
CA SER A 8 11.86 -10.00 -4.46
C SER A 8 12.50 -9.19 -3.33
N ASP A 9 13.28 -9.86 -2.49
CA ASP A 9 13.93 -9.29 -1.31
C ASP A 9 14.80 -8.06 -1.64
N TRP A 10 15.53 -8.06 -2.76
CA TRP A 10 16.39 -6.94 -3.14
C TRP A 10 15.59 -5.66 -3.41
N ARG A 11 14.35 -5.77 -3.91
CA ARG A 11 13.47 -4.61 -4.14
C ARG A 11 13.04 -3.98 -2.83
N LEU A 12 12.69 -4.80 -1.84
CA LEU A 12 12.31 -4.33 -0.52
C LEU A 12 13.52 -3.75 0.23
N GLN A 13 14.67 -4.38 0.08
CA GLN A 13 15.88 -3.98 0.81
C GLN A 13 16.56 -2.75 0.22
N TYR A 14 16.60 -2.62 -1.10
CA TYR A 14 17.34 -1.58 -1.81
C TYR A 14 16.48 -0.78 -2.80
N GLY A 15 15.67 -1.42 -3.61
CA GLY A 15 14.93 -0.81 -4.72
C GLY A 15 13.98 0.29 -4.26
N TYR A 16 12.97 -0.04 -3.48
CA TYR A 16 12.01 0.95 -2.98
C TYR A 16 12.65 2.01 -2.06
N PRO A 17 13.57 1.66 -1.13
CA PRO A 17 14.30 2.66 -0.36
C PRO A 17 15.16 3.60 -1.19
N ALA A 18 15.77 3.12 -2.27
CA ALA A 18 16.53 3.98 -3.20
C ALA A 18 15.60 4.92 -3.98
N LEU A 19 14.48 4.40 -4.52
CA LEU A 19 13.46 5.21 -5.17
C LEU A 19 12.93 6.30 -4.24
N ALA A 20 12.70 5.99 -2.96
CA ALA A 20 12.21 6.95 -1.97
C ALA A 20 13.10 8.18 -1.79
N LYS A 21 14.37 8.13 -2.19
CA LYS A 21 15.31 9.25 -2.13
C LYS A 21 15.18 10.23 -3.32
N LEU A 22 14.50 9.82 -4.38
CA LEU A 22 14.30 10.69 -5.55
C LEU A 22 13.37 11.85 -5.21
N PRO A 23 13.55 13.02 -5.85
CA PRO A 23 12.75 14.21 -5.56
C PRO A 23 11.31 14.11 -6.07
N GLY A 24 10.43 14.89 -5.45
CA GLY A 24 9.05 15.07 -5.88
C GLY A 24 8.28 13.76 -6.00
N ARG A 25 7.48 13.63 -7.03
CA ARG A 25 6.62 12.46 -7.29
C ARG A 25 7.30 11.38 -8.14
N LEU A 26 8.58 11.52 -8.49
CA LEU A 26 9.32 10.53 -9.29
C LEU A 26 9.29 9.11 -8.70
N PRO A 27 9.41 8.90 -7.37
CA PRO A 27 9.31 7.57 -6.79
C PRO A 27 8.05 6.83 -7.21
N TRP A 28 6.91 7.48 -7.12
CA TRP A 28 5.60 6.88 -7.45
C TRP A 28 5.42 6.65 -8.96
N LYS A 29 5.97 7.51 -9.81
CA LYS A 29 5.96 7.30 -11.25
C LYS A 29 6.80 6.10 -11.68
N LEU A 30 7.86 5.79 -10.94
CA LEU A 30 8.80 4.72 -11.24
C LEU A 30 8.47 3.39 -10.52
N ALA A 31 7.74 3.45 -9.41
CA ALA A 31 7.40 2.27 -8.61
C ALA A 31 6.73 1.14 -9.42
N PRO A 32 5.75 1.39 -10.32
CA PRO A 32 5.18 0.34 -11.16
C PRO A 32 6.22 -0.34 -12.05
N ARG A 33 7.20 0.40 -12.59
CA ARG A 33 8.29 -0.18 -13.40
C ARG A 33 9.19 -1.07 -12.57
N LEU A 34 9.55 -0.64 -11.37
CA LEU A 34 10.29 -1.49 -10.42
C LEU A 34 9.44 -2.70 -10.00
N GLY A 35 8.14 -2.50 -9.90
CA GLY A 35 7.16 -3.52 -9.61
C GLY A 35 6.96 -4.53 -10.73
N ARG A 36 7.05 -4.17 -12.00
CA ARG A 36 6.90 -5.05 -13.17
C ARG A 36 8.13 -5.94 -13.33
N ASP A 37 8.13 -7.06 -12.64
CA ASP A 37 9.20 -8.04 -12.74
C ASP A 37 8.84 -9.10 -13.77
N PRO A 38 9.72 -9.38 -14.75
CA PRO A 38 9.58 -10.55 -15.61
C PRO A 38 9.81 -11.87 -14.87
N ALA A 39 10.16 -11.85 -13.59
CA ALA A 39 10.40 -13.06 -12.81
C ALA A 39 9.15 -13.95 -12.73
N ALA A 40 9.37 -15.26 -12.72
CA ALA A 40 8.32 -16.28 -12.74
C ALA A 40 7.29 -16.12 -11.60
N ILE A 41 7.73 -15.71 -10.42
CA ILE A 41 6.88 -15.49 -9.23
C ILE A 41 5.77 -14.47 -9.52
N ARG A 42 6.09 -13.36 -10.16
CA ARG A 42 5.07 -12.33 -10.46
C ARG A 42 4.12 -12.73 -11.57
N ARG A 43 4.59 -13.49 -12.55
CA ARG A 43 3.71 -14.08 -13.58
C ARG A 43 2.70 -15.02 -12.94
N ALA A 44 3.15 -15.92 -12.05
CA ALA A 44 2.26 -16.82 -11.34
C ALA A 44 1.21 -16.05 -10.49
N THR A 45 1.60 -14.94 -9.87
CA THR A 45 0.66 -14.06 -9.13
C THR A 45 -0.36 -13.43 -10.07
N ALA A 46 0.06 -12.90 -11.19
CA ALA A 46 -0.83 -12.30 -12.20
C ALA A 46 -1.80 -13.34 -12.78
N ASP A 47 -1.32 -14.53 -13.12
CA ASP A 47 -2.15 -15.62 -13.63
C ASP A 47 -3.17 -16.10 -12.58
N TYR A 48 -2.76 -16.18 -11.30
CA TYR A 48 -3.68 -16.47 -10.20
C TYR A 48 -4.78 -15.41 -10.09
N LEU A 49 -4.45 -14.12 -10.19
CA LEU A 49 -5.44 -13.03 -10.17
C LEU A 49 -6.42 -13.14 -11.35
N VAL A 50 -5.92 -13.42 -12.56
CA VAL A 50 -6.76 -13.61 -13.75
C VAL A 50 -7.77 -14.75 -13.53
N MET A 51 -7.31 -15.87 -12.97
CA MET A 51 -8.17 -17.00 -12.60
C MET A 51 -9.24 -16.57 -11.58
N ARG A 52 -8.83 -15.91 -10.48
CA ARG A 52 -9.76 -15.48 -9.43
C ARG A 52 -10.76 -14.45 -9.93
N PHE A 53 -10.36 -13.51 -10.79
CA PHE A 53 -11.31 -12.59 -11.43
C PHE A 53 -12.31 -13.34 -12.33
N GLY A 54 -11.90 -14.43 -12.97
CA GLY A 54 -12.82 -15.27 -13.75
C GLY A 54 -13.87 -15.99 -12.89
N GLU A 55 -13.50 -16.39 -11.69
CA GLU A 55 -14.45 -17.00 -10.73
C GLU A 55 -15.47 -16.00 -10.20
N VAL A 56 -15.04 -14.77 -9.90
CA VAL A 56 -15.91 -13.72 -9.34
C VAL A 56 -16.73 -13.03 -10.43
N PHE A 57 -16.17 -12.88 -11.62
CA PHE A 57 -16.76 -12.17 -12.76
C PHE A 57 -16.78 -13.05 -14.02
N PRO A 58 -17.61 -14.11 -14.07
CA PRO A 58 -17.56 -15.10 -15.16
C PRO A 58 -17.92 -14.52 -16.53
N GLY A 59 -18.64 -13.39 -16.59
CA GLY A 59 -19.01 -12.72 -17.85
C GLY A 59 -17.94 -11.81 -18.42
N VAL A 60 -16.79 -11.64 -17.74
CA VAL A 60 -15.71 -10.76 -18.19
C VAL A 60 -14.70 -11.57 -18.99
N ASP A 61 -14.31 -11.06 -20.16
CA ASP A 61 -13.32 -11.73 -21.01
C ASP A 61 -11.91 -11.75 -20.38
N GLU A 62 -11.06 -12.65 -20.87
CA GLU A 62 -9.72 -12.85 -20.33
C GLU A 62 -8.82 -11.61 -20.51
N THR A 63 -8.99 -10.86 -21.59
CA THR A 63 -8.19 -9.67 -21.87
C THR A 63 -8.43 -8.62 -20.78
N GLN A 64 -9.70 -8.38 -20.44
CA GLN A 64 -10.08 -7.45 -19.38
C GLN A 64 -9.58 -7.93 -18.01
N ARG A 65 -9.68 -9.22 -17.72
CA ARG A 65 -9.15 -9.80 -16.48
C ARG A 65 -7.64 -9.64 -16.36
N ARG A 66 -6.90 -9.80 -17.46
CA ARG A 66 -5.45 -9.55 -17.52
C ARG A 66 -5.10 -8.07 -17.28
N GLN A 67 -5.90 -7.15 -17.82
CA GLN A 67 -5.76 -5.73 -17.55
C GLN A 67 -5.97 -5.41 -16.05
N TRP A 68 -6.98 -5.99 -15.43
CA TRP A 68 -7.23 -5.83 -13.99
C TRP A 68 -6.10 -6.42 -13.14
N ALA A 69 -5.59 -7.59 -13.51
CA ALA A 69 -4.45 -8.19 -12.82
C ALA A 69 -3.19 -7.30 -12.92
N ALA A 70 -2.93 -6.73 -14.09
CA ALA A 70 -1.81 -5.81 -14.29
C ALA A 70 -1.99 -4.53 -13.45
N ALA A 71 -3.18 -3.94 -13.44
CA ALA A 71 -3.49 -2.76 -12.63
C ALA A 71 -3.33 -3.05 -11.13
N HIS A 72 -3.79 -4.22 -10.66
CA HIS A 72 -3.59 -4.65 -9.29
C HIS A 72 -2.11 -4.80 -8.93
N MET A 73 -1.29 -5.34 -9.82
CA MET A 73 0.17 -5.45 -9.61
C MET A 73 0.86 -4.07 -9.56
N ASP A 74 0.41 -3.12 -10.36
CA ASP A 74 0.89 -1.73 -10.31
C ASP A 74 0.47 -1.06 -9.00
N MET A 75 -0.76 -1.28 -8.53
CA MET A 75 -1.25 -0.80 -7.24
C MET A 75 -0.41 -1.35 -6.07
N LEU A 76 -0.10 -2.65 -6.06
CA LEU A 76 0.79 -3.24 -5.05
C LEU A 76 2.18 -2.60 -5.05
N ALA A 77 2.74 -2.28 -6.22
CA ALA A 77 4.01 -1.58 -6.31
C ALA A 77 3.93 -0.15 -5.73
N LEU A 78 2.81 0.54 -5.94
CA LEU A 78 2.56 1.85 -5.36
C LEU A 78 2.40 1.77 -3.83
N GLU A 79 1.72 0.74 -3.30
CA GLU A 79 1.61 0.52 -1.86
C GLU A 79 2.97 0.25 -1.19
N LEU A 80 3.84 -0.51 -1.86
CA LEU A 80 5.21 -0.71 -1.40
C LEU A 80 6.01 0.61 -1.42
N MET A 81 5.78 1.46 -2.44
CA MET A 81 6.39 2.79 -2.48
C MET A 81 5.89 3.69 -1.36
N ASP A 82 4.58 3.69 -1.09
CA ASP A 82 3.99 4.39 0.04
C ASP A 82 4.62 3.95 1.36
N SER A 83 4.78 2.64 1.52
CA SER A 83 5.43 2.06 2.70
C SER A 83 6.90 2.48 2.85
N ALA A 84 7.61 2.73 1.75
CA ALA A 84 8.99 3.19 1.76
C ALA A 84 9.12 4.72 1.97
N ALA A 85 8.08 5.49 1.68
CA ALA A 85 8.09 6.96 1.70
C ALA A 85 6.87 7.56 2.44
N VAL A 86 6.42 6.91 3.51
CA VAL A 86 5.22 7.26 4.30
C VAL A 86 5.18 8.75 4.67
N SER A 87 6.30 9.29 5.16
CA SER A 87 6.38 10.70 5.61
C SER A 87 6.13 11.73 4.50
N ARG A 88 6.26 11.33 3.23
CA ARG A 88 6.09 12.23 2.08
C ARG A 88 4.68 12.26 1.53
N ILE A 89 3.84 11.29 1.89
CA ILE A 89 2.44 11.20 1.42
C ILE A 89 1.65 12.37 1.98
N GLY A 90 0.88 13.05 1.13
CA GLY A 90 0.09 14.24 1.51
C GLY A 90 0.93 15.50 1.76
N THR A 91 2.20 15.51 1.31
CA THR A 91 3.06 16.70 1.36
C THR A 91 3.40 17.20 -0.05
N THR A 92 4.00 18.37 -0.15
CA THR A 92 4.49 18.95 -1.43
C THR A 92 5.53 18.05 -2.12
N GLY A 93 6.26 17.22 -1.35
CA GLY A 93 7.26 16.29 -1.84
C GLY A 93 6.73 14.91 -2.23
N GLY A 94 5.41 14.67 -2.16
CA GLY A 94 4.79 13.37 -2.42
C GLY A 94 3.47 13.47 -3.18
N PRO A 95 2.72 12.37 -3.28
CA PRO A 95 1.37 12.39 -3.82
C PRO A 95 0.44 13.22 -2.94
N SER A 96 -0.42 14.02 -3.57
CA SER A 96 -1.51 14.70 -2.88
C SER A 96 -2.58 13.70 -2.46
N ILE A 97 -3.22 13.98 -1.34
CA ILE A 97 -4.41 13.26 -0.89
C ILE A 97 -5.57 14.24 -0.91
N GLU A 98 -6.64 13.85 -1.57
CA GLU A 98 -7.93 14.50 -1.46
C GLU A 98 -8.80 13.67 -0.51
N LEU A 99 -9.41 14.32 0.46
CA LEU A 99 -10.25 13.68 1.45
C LEU A 99 -11.68 14.24 1.30
N THR A 100 -12.55 13.42 0.74
CA THR A 100 -13.98 13.73 0.59
C THR A 100 -14.75 13.19 1.81
N GLY A 101 -15.76 13.91 2.27
CA GLY A 101 -16.60 13.49 3.41
C GLY A 101 -15.95 13.76 4.78
N TRP A 102 -14.90 14.58 4.82
CA TRP A 102 -14.24 14.94 6.08
C TRP A 102 -15.19 15.57 7.09
N GLU A 103 -16.19 16.32 6.62
CA GLU A 103 -17.22 16.97 7.42
C GLU A 103 -17.98 15.98 8.34
N HIS A 104 -18.15 14.73 7.90
CA HIS A 104 -18.76 13.68 8.73
C HIS A 104 -17.85 13.25 9.88
N ALA A 105 -16.56 13.08 9.62
CA ALA A 105 -15.59 12.76 10.65
C ALA A 105 -15.37 13.95 11.60
N GLN A 106 -15.32 15.18 11.07
CA GLN A 106 -15.14 16.39 11.85
C GLN A 106 -16.23 16.56 12.92
N SER A 107 -17.49 16.30 12.57
CA SER A 107 -18.60 16.39 13.53
C SER A 107 -18.47 15.41 14.69
N LEU A 108 -17.87 14.23 14.46
CA LEU A 108 -17.58 13.25 15.52
C LEU A 108 -16.42 13.70 16.41
N VAL A 109 -15.39 14.29 15.81
CA VAL A 109 -14.25 14.87 16.53
C VAL A 109 -14.71 16.00 17.44
N ASP A 110 -15.50 16.94 16.91
CA ASP A 110 -16.02 18.11 17.62
C ASP A 110 -16.96 17.70 18.78
N GLY A 111 -17.65 16.56 18.62
CA GLY A 111 -18.50 16.00 19.66
C GLY A 111 -17.75 15.43 20.86
N GLY A 112 -16.41 15.35 20.83
CA GLY A 112 -15.54 14.92 21.93
C GLY A 112 -15.70 13.45 22.36
N ARG A 113 -16.50 12.68 21.64
CA ARG A 113 -16.66 11.23 21.85
C ARG A 113 -15.72 10.47 20.93
N GLY A 114 -15.00 9.50 21.48
CA GLY A 114 -14.17 8.61 20.68
C GLY A 114 -15.01 7.85 19.64
N PHE A 115 -14.41 7.55 18.49
CA PHE A 115 -15.04 6.76 17.44
C PHE A 115 -14.02 5.79 16.83
N ILE A 116 -14.52 4.76 16.17
CA ILE A 116 -13.72 3.75 15.51
C ILE A 116 -13.82 3.97 13.99
N VAL A 117 -12.66 4.14 13.34
CA VAL A 117 -12.57 4.15 11.88
C VAL A 117 -12.28 2.75 11.41
N VAL A 118 -13.18 2.17 10.64
CA VAL A 118 -12.97 0.89 9.98
C VAL A 118 -12.41 1.14 8.59
N LEU A 119 -11.19 0.65 8.34
CA LEU A 119 -10.54 0.75 7.05
C LEU A 119 -10.70 -0.56 6.29
N THR A 120 -11.03 -0.47 5.03
CA THR A 120 -11.06 -1.62 4.11
C THR A 120 -9.77 -1.64 3.30
N HIS A 121 -9.31 -2.84 2.93
CA HIS A 121 -8.14 -3.05 2.06
C HIS A 121 -8.51 -2.81 0.57
N PHE A 122 -9.13 -1.67 0.28
CA PHE A 122 -9.28 -1.19 -1.07
C PHE A 122 -8.12 -0.26 -1.41
N ASP A 123 -7.49 -0.49 -2.57
CA ASP A 123 -6.38 0.31 -3.04
C ASP A 123 -5.23 0.43 -2.00
N ARG A 124 -4.65 1.58 -1.84
CA ARG A 124 -3.44 1.87 -1.05
C ARG A 124 -3.78 2.06 0.43
N LEU A 125 -3.56 1.04 1.23
CA LEU A 125 -3.97 0.94 2.64
C LEU A 125 -3.57 2.14 3.51
N LEU A 126 -2.39 2.74 3.28
CA LEU A 126 -1.88 3.82 4.13
C LEU A 126 -2.49 5.19 3.83
N THR A 127 -3.18 5.35 2.70
CA THR A 127 -3.65 6.67 2.24
C THR A 127 -4.68 7.27 3.20
N ALA A 128 -5.70 6.51 3.60
CA ALA A 128 -6.76 7.01 4.47
C ALA A 128 -6.27 7.41 5.87
N PRO A 129 -5.51 6.58 6.62
CA PRO A 129 -5.02 7.00 7.93
C PRO A 129 -4.06 8.20 7.85
N ILE A 130 -3.23 8.27 6.80
CA ILE A 130 -2.35 9.44 6.61
C ILE A 130 -3.18 10.70 6.32
N ALA A 131 -4.24 10.59 5.51
CA ALA A 131 -5.13 11.71 5.23
C ALA A 131 -5.77 12.26 6.52
N LEU A 132 -6.27 11.37 7.38
CA LEU A 132 -6.87 11.73 8.67
C LEU A 132 -5.83 12.35 9.61
N ALA A 133 -4.64 11.79 9.71
CA ALA A 133 -3.55 12.35 10.50
C ALA A 133 -3.13 13.75 10.03
N ARG A 134 -3.10 14.00 8.71
CA ARG A 134 -2.84 15.33 8.13
C ARG A 134 -3.94 16.35 8.44
N LYS A 135 -5.14 15.90 8.81
CA LYS A 135 -6.23 16.74 9.34
C LYS A 135 -6.13 16.94 10.85
N GLY A 136 -5.11 16.44 11.51
CA GLY A 136 -4.87 16.57 12.93
C GLY A 136 -5.57 15.51 13.80
N LEU A 137 -6.11 14.45 13.19
CA LEU A 137 -6.72 13.36 13.97
C LEU A 137 -5.63 12.42 14.50
N ALA A 138 -5.44 12.43 15.82
CA ALA A 138 -4.60 11.42 16.48
C ALA A 138 -5.33 10.08 16.54
N MET A 139 -4.66 9.01 16.10
CA MET A 139 -5.26 7.69 15.97
C MET A 139 -4.46 6.62 16.69
N ASN A 140 -5.16 5.62 17.23
CA ASN A 140 -4.57 4.36 17.63
C ASN A 140 -4.95 3.30 16.62
N ALA A 141 -3.96 2.65 15.99
CA ALA A 141 -4.20 1.60 15.01
C ALA A 141 -4.21 0.22 15.67
N LEU A 142 -5.32 -0.52 15.51
CA LEU A 142 -5.35 -1.94 15.83
C LEU A 142 -4.95 -2.72 14.57
N THR A 143 -3.83 -3.43 14.63
CA THR A 143 -3.32 -4.22 13.51
C THR A 143 -3.03 -5.66 13.94
N MET A 144 -3.03 -6.57 12.95
CA MET A 144 -2.54 -7.93 13.20
C MET A 144 -1.02 -7.92 13.45
N PRO A 145 -0.48 -8.84 14.26
CA PRO A 145 0.95 -8.96 14.53
C PRO A 145 1.70 -9.55 13.32
N VAL A 146 1.70 -8.81 12.19
CA VAL A 146 2.29 -9.27 10.92
C VAL A 146 3.78 -9.63 11.04
N LEU A 147 4.49 -9.07 12.02
CA LEU A 147 5.91 -9.38 12.24
C LEU A 147 6.14 -10.76 12.84
N ASP A 148 5.11 -11.38 13.41
CA ASP A 148 5.20 -12.72 13.99
C ASP A 148 5.03 -13.83 12.94
N ASN A 149 4.69 -13.46 11.69
CA ASN A 149 4.56 -14.43 10.61
C ASN A 149 5.95 -15.07 10.30
N PRO A 150 6.10 -16.40 10.50
CA PRO A 150 7.36 -17.11 10.28
C PRO A 150 7.77 -17.18 8.79
N GLU A 151 6.82 -16.98 7.88
CA GLU A 151 7.09 -17.01 6.43
C GLU A 151 7.76 -15.73 5.92
N LEU A 152 7.84 -14.67 6.73
CA LEU A 152 8.49 -13.44 6.31
C LEU A 152 10.00 -13.63 6.18
N SER A 153 10.54 -13.32 5.00
CA SER A 153 11.99 -13.24 4.83
C SER A 153 12.58 -12.12 5.69
N PRO A 154 13.88 -12.17 6.01
CA PRO A 154 14.55 -11.10 6.74
C PRO A 154 14.41 -9.72 6.08
N ALA A 155 14.36 -9.66 4.74
CA ALA A 155 14.16 -8.41 4.00
C ALA A 155 12.75 -7.86 4.18
N HIS A 156 11.72 -8.71 4.08
CA HIS A 156 10.34 -8.34 4.35
C HIS A 156 10.16 -7.85 5.78
N ARG A 157 10.70 -8.57 6.75
CA ARG A 157 10.62 -8.18 8.16
C ARG A 157 11.26 -6.80 8.39
N ARG A 158 12.46 -6.52 7.87
CA ARG A 158 13.10 -5.21 7.97
C ARG A 158 12.30 -4.10 7.29
N PHE A 159 11.71 -4.40 6.12
CA PHE A 159 10.88 -3.45 5.40
C PHE A 159 9.62 -3.10 6.21
N LEU A 160 8.90 -4.09 6.73
CA LEU A 160 7.71 -3.89 7.57
C LEU A 160 8.04 -3.15 8.87
N MET A 161 9.15 -3.49 9.54
CA MET A 161 9.60 -2.76 10.73
C MET A 161 9.80 -1.27 10.43
N ARG A 162 10.44 -0.96 9.31
CA ARG A 162 10.64 0.43 8.88
C ARG A 162 9.31 1.11 8.56
N LYS A 163 8.42 0.44 7.83
CA LYS A 163 7.06 0.91 7.54
C LYS A 163 6.33 1.29 8.83
N ILE A 164 6.25 0.37 9.79
CA ILE A 164 5.56 0.57 11.07
C ILE A 164 6.17 1.77 11.81
N LYS A 165 7.50 1.78 11.99
CA LYS A 165 8.19 2.87 12.67
C LYS A 165 7.92 4.23 12.04
N THR A 166 7.94 4.33 10.72
CA THR A 166 7.72 5.61 10.04
C THR A 166 6.24 6.00 10.07
N PHE A 167 5.35 5.02 9.93
CA PHE A 167 3.91 5.25 9.97
C PHE A 167 3.45 5.77 11.33
N THR A 168 3.90 5.18 12.43
CA THR A 168 3.59 5.64 13.80
C THR A 168 4.15 7.02 14.15
N GLN A 169 5.05 7.56 13.32
CA GLN A 169 5.50 8.94 13.45
C GLN A 169 4.63 9.94 12.69
N VAL A 170 3.77 9.46 11.80
CA VAL A 170 2.90 10.28 10.95
C VAL A 170 1.48 10.37 11.50
N ILE A 171 0.99 9.27 12.07
CA ILE A 171 -0.35 9.19 12.68
C ILE A 171 -0.30 9.47 14.18
#